data_ddfd85026885b676da98101ebabc92af
#
_entry.id   ddfd85026885b676da98101ebabc92af
#
_cell.length_a   1.000
_cell.length_b   1.000
_cell.length_c   1.000
_cell.angle_alpha   90.00
_cell.angle_beta   90.00
_cell.angle_gamma   90.00
#
_symmetry.space_group_name_H-M   'P 1'
#
loop_
_entity.id
_entity.type
_entity.pdbx_description
1 polymer ?
#
loop_
_entity_poly.entity_id
_entity_poly.type
_entity_poly.pdbx_seq_one_letter_code
_entity_poly.pdbx_strand_id
1 'polypeptide(L)'
;MRTRVRLLSLAIIVLVVDAVSIAGDTPRIITEGVGWDRFTVGANANYLMDVLGAPDQHSNGRMMKWTKAGLNCLLNDKNEAIELRFEKKFKGVTEDGVTFGMPVAQVRKIYGDADKLDWRGGGMKLIWPQRGILIWFHKNTVYQIVVFKPQP
;
A
#
# COMPACT_ATOMS: atom_id res chain seq x y z
N MET A 1 17.99 71.71 38.08
CA MET A 1 18.39 70.29 37.99
C MET A 1 17.26 69.52 37.30
N ARG A 2 17.39 69.16 36.02
CA ARG A 2 16.37 68.45 35.23
C ARG A 2 16.90 67.08 34.92
N THR A 3 16.35 66.06 35.62
CA THR A 3 16.67 64.63 35.45
C THR A 3 15.96 64.13 34.22
N ARG A 4 16.70 63.69 33.17
CA ARG A 4 16.14 63.02 31.97
C ARG A 4 16.10 61.55 32.23
N VAL A 5 14.88 61.02 32.34
CA VAL A 5 14.61 59.57 32.35
C VAL A 5 14.69 59.06 30.88
N ARG A 6 15.65 58.19 30.59
CA ARG A 6 15.74 57.49 29.31
C ARG A 6 14.89 56.19 29.41
N LEU A 7 13.80 56.17 28.66
CA LEU A 7 13.04 54.94 28.41
C LEU A 7 13.84 54.05 27.43
N LEU A 8 14.30 52.90 27.92
CA LEU A 8 14.79 51.83 27.07
C LEU A 8 13.59 51.07 26.49
N SER A 9 13.36 51.20 25.20
CA SER A 9 12.41 50.35 24.46
C SER A 9 13.01 48.96 24.27
N LEU A 10 12.46 47.98 24.95
CA LEU A 10 12.80 46.58 24.78
C LEU A 10 12.02 46.05 23.55
N ALA A 11 12.73 45.89 22.42
CA ALA A 11 12.15 45.26 21.23
C ALA A 11 12.11 43.73 21.43
N ILE A 12 10.91 43.20 21.63
CA ILE A 12 10.67 41.74 21.65
C ILE A 12 10.65 41.28 20.21
N ILE A 13 11.72 40.59 19.78
CA ILE A 13 11.77 39.88 18.51
C ILE A 13 11.00 38.58 18.72
N VAL A 14 9.76 38.52 18.23
CA VAL A 14 9.00 37.24 18.13
C VAL A 14 9.56 36.47 16.94
N LEU A 15 10.37 35.47 17.20
CA LEU A 15 10.78 34.47 16.21
C LEU A 15 9.56 33.59 15.91
N VAL A 16 8.87 33.88 14.81
CA VAL A 16 7.89 32.98 14.25
C VAL A 16 8.67 31.84 13.63
N VAL A 17 8.76 30.72 14.34
CA VAL A 17 9.23 29.45 13.78
C VAL A 17 8.10 28.92 12.92
N ASP A 18 8.16 29.17 11.62
CA ASP A 18 7.32 28.46 10.66
C ASP A 18 7.63 26.95 10.80
N ALA A 19 6.74 26.24 11.49
CA ALA A 19 6.74 24.80 11.48
C ALA A 19 6.41 24.36 10.05
N VAL A 20 7.46 24.07 9.25
CA VAL A 20 7.31 23.36 7.99
C VAL A 20 6.70 22.01 8.34
N SER A 21 5.38 21.91 8.19
CA SER A 21 4.66 20.63 8.20
C SER A 21 5.23 19.81 7.04
N ILE A 22 6.19 18.96 7.33
CA ILE A 22 6.53 17.84 6.44
C ILE A 22 5.31 16.94 6.51
N ALA A 23 4.34 17.18 5.64
CA ALA A 23 3.27 16.25 5.35
C ALA A 23 3.93 15.05 4.64
N GLY A 24 4.57 14.19 5.42
CA GLY A 24 4.99 12.88 4.97
C GLY A 24 3.72 12.13 4.61
N ASP A 25 3.60 11.70 3.35
CA ASP A 25 2.54 10.80 2.91
C ASP A 25 2.48 9.64 3.92
N THR A 26 1.37 9.54 4.67
CA THR A 26 1.16 8.43 5.60
C THR A 26 1.29 7.13 4.81
N PRO A 27 2.17 6.21 5.20
CA PRO A 27 2.38 4.99 4.43
C PRO A 27 1.07 4.21 4.33
N ARG A 28 0.74 3.77 3.11
CA ARG A 28 -0.45 2.98 2.83
C ARG A 28 -0.18 1.55 3.27
N ILE A 29 -0.76 1.14 4.40
CA ILE A 29 -0.54 -0.19 4.97
C ILE A 29 -1.43 -1.21 4.27
N ILE A 30 -0.81 -2.26 3.73
CA ILE A 30 -1.48 -3.42 3.15
C ILE A 30 -1.58 -4.47 4.26
N THR A 31 -2.80 -4.76 4.73
CA THR A 31 -3.07 -5.80 5.73
C THR A 31 -3.24 -7.15 5.03
N GLU A 32 -2.46 -8.13 5.44
CA GLU A 32 -2.46 -9.49 4.91
C GLU A 32 -3.83 -10.16 5.14
N GLY A 33 -4.33 -10.87 4.14
CA GLY A 33 -5.65 -11.50 4.21
C GLY A 33 -6.84 -10.55 4.16
N VAL A 34 -6.62 -9.23 4.23
CA VAL A 34 -7.67 -8.20 4.30
C VAL A 34 -7.63 -7.25 3.11
N GLY A 35 -6.55 -6.50 2.94
CA GLY A 35 -6.41 -5.50 1.88
C GLY A 35 -5.86 -4.16 2.37
N TRP A 36 -6.40 -3.06 1.87
CA TRP A 36 -6.03 -1.70 2.24
C TRP A 36 -7.26 -0.82 2.36
N ASP A 37 -7.46 -0.17 3.52
CA ASP A 37 -8.60 0.72 3.79
C ASP A 37 -9.93 0.03 3.43
N ARG A 38 -10.70 0.59 2.50
CA ARG A 38 -11.96 0.03 1.99
C ARG A 38 -11.80 -0.89 0.78
N PHE A 39 -10.59 -1.04 0.25
CA PHE A 39 -10.25 -2.00 -0.80
C PHE A 39 -9.92 -3.35 -0.17
N THR A 40 -10.95 -4.18 0.10
CA THR A 40 -10.85 -5.39 0.92
C THR A 40 -11.27 -6.65 0.18
N VAL A 41 -10.68 -7.79 0.57
CA VAL A 41 -11.09 -9.12 0.10
C VAL A 41 -12.53 -9.39 0.54
N GLY A 42 -13.34 -9.95 -0.35
CA GLY A 42 -14.78 -10.17 -0.15
C GLY A 42 -15.66 -8.97 -0.47
N ALA A 43 -15.10 -7.79 -0.73
CA ALA A 43 -15.89 -6.64 -1.13
C ALA A 43 -16.58 -6.87 -2.48
N ASN A 44 -17.82 -6.39 -2.61
CA ASN A 44 -18.56 -6.47 -3.87
C ASN A 44 -18.03 -5.44 -4.87
N ALA A 45 -18.06 -5.78 -6.16
CA ALA A 45 -17.58 -4.92 -7.25
C ALA A 45 -18.21 -3.53 -7.26
N ASN A 46 -19.54 -3.41 -7.01
CA ASN A 46 -20.20 -2.13 -6.96
C ASN A 46 -19.69 -1.26 -5.81
N TYR A 47 -19.52 -1.85 -4.63
CA TYR A 47 -18.92 -1.15 -3.49
C TYR A 47 -17.50 -0.64 -3.80
N LEU A 48 -16.67 -1.46 -4.47
CA LEU A 48 -15.34 -1.02 -4.88
C LEU A 48 -15.39 0.14 -5.88
N MET A 49 -16.35 0.13 -6.80
CA MET A 49 -16.56 1.26 -7.72
C MET A 49 -17.05 2.52 -7.00
N ASP A 50 -17.91 2.38 -6.00
CA ASP A 50 -18.37 3.54 -5.20
C ASP A 50 -17.22 4.18 -4.41
N VAL A 51 -16.27 3.36 -3.93
CA VAL A 51 -15.13 3.82 -3.12
C VAL A 51 -13.97 4.37 -3.96
N LEU A 52 -13.65 3.71 -5.07
CA LEU A 52 -12.47 3.98 -5.90
C LEU A 52 -12.79 4.71 -7.21
N GLY A 53 -14.08 4.85 -7.54
CA GLY A 53 -14.52 5.29 -8.85
C GLY A 53 -14.52 4.15 -9.89
N ALA A 54 -14.94 4.46 -11.11
CA ALA A 54 -14.94 3.48 -12.19
C ALA A 54 -13.53 2.96 -12.50
N PRO A 55 -13.35 1.65 -12.73
CA PRO A 55 -12.05 1.11 -13.11
C PRO A 55 -11.65 1.58 -14.51
N ASP A 56 -10.34 1.78 -14.74
CA ASP A 56 -9.81 2.13 -16.07
C ASP A 56 -9.99 0.99 -17.08
N GLN A 57 -9.97 -0.25 -16.59
CA GLN A 57 -10.13 -1.46 -17.39
C GLN A 57 -10.98 -2.50 -16.65
N HIS A 58 -11.87 -3.13 -17.39
CA HIS A 58 -12.68 -4.24 -16.92
C HIS A 58 -12.60 -5.37 -17.95
N SER A 59 -11.84 -6.42 -17.65
CA SER A 59 -11.56 -7.53 -18.57
C SER A 59 -12.36 -8.76 -18.18
N ASN A 60 -13.06 -9.36 -19.17
CA ASN A 60 -13.77 -10.65 -19.05
C ASN A 60 -14.73 -10.74 -17.84
N GLY A 61 -15.29 -9.61 -17.39
CA GLY A 61 -16.19 -9.53 -16.25
C GLY A 61 -15.56 -9.87 -14.88
N ARG A 62 -14.28 -10.24 -14.83
CA ARG A 62 -13.63 -10.73 -13.61
C ARG A 62 -12.47 -9.89 -13.09
N MET A 63 -11.81 -9.13 -13.95
CA MET A 63 -10.66 -8.30 -13.56
C MET A 63 -11.00 -6.83 -13.67
N MET A 64 -10.98 -6.12 -12.56
CA MET A 64 -11.11 -4.67 -12.49
C MET A 64 -9.73 -4.07 -12.21
N LYS A 65 -9.37 -2.98 -12.92
CA LYS A 65 -8.09 -2.31 -12.77
C LYS A 65 -8.26 -0.81 -12.63
N TRP A 66 -7.61 -0.26 -11.62
CA TRP A 66 -7.39 1.18 -11.39
C TRP A 66 -5.91 1.46 -11.60
N THR A 67 -5.49 1.53 -12.87
CA THR A 67 -4.08 1.54 -13.28
C THR A 67 -3.32 2.76 -12.75
N LYS A 68 -3.99 3.90 -12.60
CA LYS A 68 -3.41 5.13 -12.03
C LYS A 68 -3.11 4.97 -10.55
N ALA A 69 -3.97 4.26 -9.83
CA ALA A 69 -3.79 3.97 -8.40
C ALA A 69 -2.87 2.78 -8.13
N GLY A 70 -2.55 1.96 -9.14
CA GLY A 70 -1.78 0.73 -8.99
C GLY A 70 -2.56 -0.36 -8.24
N LEU A 71 -3.88 -0.41 -8.43
CA LEU A 71 -4.79 -1.36 -7.80
C LEU A 71 -5.47 -2.23 -8.86
N ASN A 72 -5.53 -3.54 -8.64
CA ASN A 72 -6.31 -4.47 -9.46
C ASN A 72 -7.05 -5.43 -8.54
N CYS A 73 -8.21 -5.90 -8.99
CA CYS A 73 -9.06 -6.83 -8.27
C CYS A 73 -9.51 -7.97 -9.18
N LEU A 74 -9.38 -9.20 -8.71
CA LEU A 74 -9.98 -10.38 -9.35
C LEU A 74 -11.29 -10.70 -8.63
N LEU A 75 -12.38 -10.84 -9.39
CA LEU A 75 -13.71 -11.17 -8.88
C LEU A 75 -14.04 -12.65 -9.06
N ASN A 76 -14.87 -13.19 -8.18
CA ASN A 76 -15.55 -14.46 -8.35
C ASN A 76 -16.85 -14.29 -9.17
N ASP A 77 -17.59 -15.39 -9.37
CA ASP A 77 -18.85 -15.41 -10.12
C ASP A 77 -20.01 -14.64 -9.42
N LYS A 78 -19.82 -14.29 -8.14
CA LYS A 78 -20.75 -13.46 -7.35
C LYS A 78 -20.37 -11.97 -7.36
N ASN A 79 -19.39 -11.57 -8.18
CA ASN A 79 -18.83 -10.22 -8.22
C ASN A 79 -18.19 -9.77 -6.88
N GLU A 80 -17.62 -10.71 -6.13
CA GLU A 80 -16.88 -10.42 -4.90
C GLU A 80 -15.38 -10.54 -5.14
N ALA A 81 -14.59 -9.65 -4.53
CA ALA A 81 -13.13 -9.63 -4.64
C ALA A 81 -12.50 -10.86 -3.97
N ILE A 82 -11.85 -11.71 -4.75
CA ILE A 82 -11.11 -12.89 -4.24
C ILE A 82 -9.60 -12.66 -4.17
N GLU A 83 -9.08 -11.77 -4.98
CA GLU A 83 -7.69 -11.30 -4.93
C GLU A 83 -7.63 -9.79 -5.12
N LEU A 84 -6.84 -9.14 -4.29
CA LEU A 84 -6.48 -7.73 -4.42
C LEU A 84 -5.01 -7.66 -4.78
N ARG A 85 -4.68 -6.93 -5.84
CA ARG A 85 -3.33 -6.83 -6.37
C ARG A 85 -2.86 -5.39 -6.29
N PHE A 86 -1.74 -5.19 -5.61
CA PHE A 86 -1.09 -3.91 -5.42
C PHE A 86 0.16 -3.86 -6.30
N GLU A 87 0.29 -2.83 -7.09
CA GLU A 87 1.44 -2.59 -7.97
C GLU A 87 2.31 -1.44 -7.43
N LYS A 88 3.52 -1.30 -7.97
CA LYS A 88 4.50 -0.30 -7.53
C LYS A 88 3.94 1.14 -7.44
N LYS A 89 2.99 1.50 -8.31
CA LYS A 89 2.35 2.82 -8.29
C LYS A 89 1.54 3.08 -7.02
N PHE A 90 1.06 2.04 -6.35
CA PHE A 90 0.32 2.15 -5.11
C PHE A 90 1.18 2.72 -3.97
N LYS A 91 2.50 2.48 -4.00
CA LYS A 91 3.47 2.94 -2.98
C LYS A 91 3.12 2.47 -1.55
N GLY A 92 2.52 1.30 -1.42
CA GLY A 92 2.17 0.71 -0.13
C GLY A 92 3.28 -0.13 0.47
N VAL A 93 3.08 -0.50 1.73
CA VAL A 93 3.94 -1.39 2.51
C VAL A 93 3.07 -2.35 3.30
N THR A 94 3.47 -3.62 3.48
CA THR A 94 2.75 -4.55 4.35
C THR A 94 2.95 -4.20 5.82
N GLU A 95 2.12 -4.73 6.71
CA GLU A 95 2.26 -4.52 8.17
C GLU A 95 3.64 -4.90 8.67
N ASP A 96 4.24 -5.96 8.12
CA ASP A 96 5.60 -6.42 8.45
C ASP A 96 6.72 -5.67 7.70
N GLY A 97 6.39 -4.64 6.91
CA GLY A 97 7.37 -3.76 6.28
C GLY A 97 7.84 -4.17 4.88
N VAL A 98 7.20 -5.16 4.23
CA VAL A 98 7.54 -5.51 2.84
C VAL A 98 6.99 -4.47 1.88
N THR A 99 7.84 -3.98 0.97
CA THR A 99 7.49 -2.96 -0.02
C THR A 99 8.03 -3.29 -1.41
N PHE A 100 7.58 -2.54 -2.41
CA PHE A 100 8.00 -2.73 -3.81
C PHE A 100 9.48 -2.43 -4.01
N GLY A 101 10.13 -3.26 -4.84
CA GLY A 101 11.57 -3.17 -5.08
C GLY A 101 12.45 -3.86 -4.04
N MET A 102 11.88 -4.34 -2.92
CA MET A 102 12.62 -5.09 -1.91
C MET A 102 13.16 -6.40 -2.48
N PRO A 103 14.44 -6.77 -2.23
CA PRO A 103 15.00 -8.04 -2.68
C PRO A 103 14.33 -9.25 -2.05
N VAL A 104 14.22 -10.37 -2.79
CA VAL A 104 13.61 -11.63 -2.31
C VAL A 104 14.25 -12.13 -1.00
N ALA A 105 15.56 -12.00 -0.87
CA ALA A 105 16.27 -12.43 0.35
C ALA A 105 15.82 -11.66 1.60
N GLN A 106 15.49 -10.36 1.45
CA GLN A 106 14.99 -9.54 2.53
C GLN A 106 13.55 -9.90 2.89
N VAL A 107 12.70 -10.17 1.88
CA VAL A 107 11.31 -10.63 2.12
C VAL A 107 11.31 -11.96 2.88
N ARG A 108 12.19 -12.90 2.51
CA ARG A 108 12.34 -14.18 3.25
C ARG A 108 12.82 -13.99 4.70
N LYS A 109 13.64 -12.99 5.00
CA LYS A 109 14.02 -12.67 6.38
C LYS A 109 12.82 -12.19 7.20
N ILE A 110 11.88 -11.51 6.58
CA ILE A 110 10.67 -10.97 7.23
C ILE A 110 9.61 -12.06 7.42
N TYR A 111 9.28 -12.79 6.35
CA TYR A 111 8.17 -13.74 6.34
C TYR A 111 8.58 -15.19 6.60
N GLY A 112 9.86 -15.51 6.55
CA GLY A 112 10.34 -16.88 6.52
C GLY A 112 10.20 -17.50 5.12
N ASP A 113 10.39 -18.84 5.07
CA ASP A 113 10.20 -19.58 3.84
C ASP A 113 8.72 -19.62 3.46
N ALA A 114 8.47 -19.48 2.16
CA ALA A 114 7.11 -19.57 1.63
C ALA A 114 6.65 -21.03 1.55
N ASP A 115 5.36 -21.27 1.83
CA ASP A 115 4.77 -22.62 1.72
C ASP A 115 4.74 -23.10 0.30
N LYS A 116 4.60 -22.19 -0.67
CA LYS A 116 4.57 -22.52 -2.10
C LYS A 116 5.44 -21.55 -2.90
N LEU A 117 6.14 -22.12 -3.89
CA LEU A 117 6.91 -21.38 -4.88
C LEU A 117 6.38 -21.72 -6.26
N ASP A 118 6.11 -20.71 -7.09
CA ASP A 118 5.65 -20.87 -8.48
C ASP A 118 6.46 -19.99 -9.41
N TRP A 119 6.91 -20.55 -10.54
CA TRP A 119 7.64 -19.85 -11.59
C TRP A 119 6.75 -19.74 -12.83
N ARG A 120 6.22 -18.56 -13.10
CA ARG A 120 5.40 -18.30 -14.30
C ARG A 120 5.67 -16.91 -14.86
N GLY A 121 5.58 -16.79 -16.19
CA GLY A 121 5.62 -15.49 -16.85
C GLY A 121 6.92 -14.69 -16.64
N GLY A 122 8.06 -15.38 -16.47
CA GLY A 122 9.36 -14.71 -16.28
C GLY A 122 9.60 -14.15 -14.87
N GLY A 123 8.77 -14.52 -13.90
CA GLY A 123 8.91 -14.11 -12.51
C GLY A 123 8.69 -15.25 -11.52
N MET A 124 9.10 -15.03 -10.29
CA MET A 124 8.92 -15.95 -9.16
C MET A 124 7.77 -15.45 -8.27
N LYS A 125 6.93 -16.35 -7.83
CA LYS A 125 5.89 -16.08 -6.81
C LYS A 125 6.21 -16.86 -5.55
N LEU A 126 6.20 -16.19 -4.43
CA LEU A 126 6.22 -16.79 -3.10
C LEU A 126 4.86 -16.61 -2.47
N ILE A 127 4.30 -17.69 -1.90
CA ILE A 127 2.93 -17.75 -1.40
C ILE A 127 2.93 -18.22 0.05
N TRP A 128 2.28 -17.47 0.92
CA TRP A 128 1.99 -17.79 2.32
C TRP A 128 0.47 -17.88 2.50
N PRO A 129 -0.14 -19.06 2.25
CA PRO A 129 -1.60 -19.21 2.23
C PRO A 129 -2.27 -18.86 3.55
N GLN A 130 -1.68 -19.25 4.68
CA GLN A 130 -2.22 -18.99 6.01
C GLN A 130 -2.23 -17.48 6.34
N ARG A 131 -1.31 -16.71 5.76
CA ARG A 131 -1.29 -15.23 5.88
C ARG A 131 -2.24 -14.56 4.88
N GLY A 132 -2.65 -15.29 3.84
CA GLY A 132 -3.45 -14.70 2.75
C GLY A 132 -2.67 -13.71 1.90
N ILE A 133 -1.37 -13.97 1.67
CA ILE A 133 -0.51 -13.12 0.87
C ILE A 133 0.31 -13.94 -0.14
N LEU A 134 0.49 -13.34 -1.31
CA LEU A 134 1.40 -13.80 -2.36
C LEU A 134 2.22 -12.60 -2.83
N ILE A 135 3.52 -12.79 -2.98
CA ILE A 135 4.40 -11.77 -3.49
C ILE A 135 5.01 -12.25 -4.81
N TRP A 136 4.85 -11.44 -5.83
CA TRP A 136 5.44 -11.68 -7.14
C TRP A 136 6.72 -10.86 -7.28
N PHE A 137 7.80 -11.56 -7.66
CA PHE A 137 9.11 -10.99 -7.91
C PHE A 137 9.43 -10.96 -9.40
N HIS A 138 9.96 -9.84 -9.84
CA HIS A 138 10.57 -9.69 -11.16
C HIS A 138 12.01 -9.24 -10.96
N LYS A 139 12.96 -9.87 -11.65
CA LYS A 139 14.41 -9.59 -11.47
C LYS A 139 14.83 -9.59 -9.98
N ASN A 140 14.36 -10.59 -9.22
CA ASN A 140 14.63 -10.78 -7.79
C ASN A 140 14.14 -9.66 -6.85
N THR A 141 13.26 -8.77 -7.30
CA THR A 141 12.68 -7.71 -6.46
C THR A 141 11.16 -7.77 -6.46
N VAL A 142 10.54 -7.32 -5.38
CA VAL A 142 9.07 -7.25 -5.24
C VAL A 142 8.49 -6.41 -6.36
N TYR A 143 7.68 -7.02 -7.20
CA TYR A 143 6.99 -6.41 -8.33
C TYR A 143 5.51 -6.16 -8.05
N GLN A 144 4.84 -7.13 -7.42
CA GLN A 144 3.42 -7.08 -7.08
C GLN A 144 3.18 -7.75 -5.74
N ILE A 145 2.31 -7.17 -4.93
CA ILE A 145 1.81 -7.76 -3.68
C ILE A 145 0.35 -8.13 -3.91
N VAL A 146 -0.01 -9.37 -3.62
CA VAL A 146 -1.38 -9.89 -3.80
C VAL A 146 -1.91 -10.36 -2.46
N VAL A 147 -3.09 -9.90 -2.10
CA VAL A 147 -3.79 -10.27 -0.87
C VAL A 147 -5.05 -11.06 -1.23
N PHE A 148 -5.29 -12.14 -0.52
CA PHE A 148 -6.46 -13.01 -0.68
C PHE A 148 -6.90 -13.56 0.69
N LYS A 149 -8.09 -14.15 0.75
CA LYS A 149 -8.58 -14.73 2.01
C LYS A 149 -7.62 -15.83 2.50
N PRO A 150 -7.15 -15.79 3.77
CA PRO A 150 -6.32 -16.84 4.33
C PRO A 150 -6.94 -18.22 4.16
N GLN A 151 -6.08 -19.18 3.85
CA GLN A 151 -6.44 -20.59 3.68
C GLN A 151 -5.80 -21.39 4.82
N PRO A 152 -6.51 -22.37 5.38
CA PRO A 152 -5.98 -23.22 6.43
C PRO A 152 -4.81 -24.11 5.94
#